data_d4f1156ef943c87c8d98ac3acd3a3856
#
_entry.id   d4f1156ef943c87c8d98ac3acd3a3856
#
_cell.length_a   1.000
_cell.length_b   1.000
_cell.length_c   1.000
_cell.angle_alpha   90.00
_cell.angle_beta   90.00
_cell.angle_gamma   90.00
#
_symmetry.space_group_name_H-M   'P 1'
#
loop_
_entity.id
_entity.type
_entity.pdbx_description
1 polymer ?
#
loop_
_entity_poly.entity_id
_entity_poly.type
_entity_poly.pdbx_seq_one_letter_code
_entity_poly.pdbx_strand_id
1 'polypeptide(L)'
;MYRELRKEIGLLPEHVTILGVTKGWHRYRLPGKFIRKNETPICIGQKQKWFLLRLDAPDDAVRLDIDTTPEFKDWKWVSYWYPISSVVDFKQQVYRSALSELMAANLTKSKSRRRRRKR
;
A
#
# COMPACT_ATOMS: atom_id res chain seq x y z
N MET A 1 6.60 5.39 -6.60
CA MET A 1 6.36 4.89 -5.22
C MET A 1 7.15 5.67 -4.18
N TYR A 2 8.48 5.73 -4.28
CA TYR A 2 9.30 6.44 -3.28
C TYR A 2 8.96 7.91 -3.12
N ARG A 3 8.60 8.58 -4.19
CA ARG A 3 8.20 9.99 -4.17
C ARG A 3 6.96 10.19 -3.29
N GLU A 4 5.95 9.34 -3.45
CA GLU A 4 4.72 9.41 -2.65
C GLU A 4 4.98 9.04 -1.19
N LEU A 5 5.84 8.05 -0.96
CA LEU A 5 6.24 7.64 0.38
C LEU A 5 6.85 8.80 1.16
N ARG A 6 7.78 9.54 0.53
CA ARG A 6 8.41 10.71 1.14
C ARG A 6 7.40 11.83 1.39
N LYS A 7 6.57 12.11 0.39
CA LYS A 7 5.59 13.20 0.45
C LYS A 7 4.55 12.97 1.55
N GLU A 8 4.04 11.75 1.67
CA GLU A 8 2.92 11.46 2.54
C GLU A 8 3.32 11.07 3.96
N ILE A 9 4.40 10.32 4.12
CA ILE A 9 4.81 9.82 5.44
C ILE A 9 6.28 10.07 5.77
N GLY A 10 6.98 10.82 4.95
CA GLY A 10 8.34 11.30 5.26
C GLY A 10 9.43 10.25 5.21
N LEU A 11 9.18 9.07 4.65
CA LEU A 11 10.17 8.01 4.56
C LEU A 11 10.97 8.10 3.26
N LEU A 12 12.27 7.85 3.37
CA LEU A 12 13.20 7.79 2.24
C LEU A 12 13.43 6.34 1.81
N PRO A 13 13.96 6.08 0.60
CA PRO A 13 14.26 4.72 0.15
C PRO A 13 15.11 3.91 1.15
N GLU A 14 16.03 4.56 1.85
CA GLU A 14 16.90 3.93 2.86
C GLU A 14 16.16 3.47 4.10
N HIS A 15 14.94 3.96 4.35
CA HIS A 15 14.12 3.62 5.51
C HIS A 15 13.27 2.36 5.31
N VAL A 16 13.22 1.84 4.10
CA VAL A 16 12.31 0.74 3.77
C VAL A 16 13.00 -0.32 2.91
N THR A 17 12.50 -1.54 2.99
CA THR A 17 12.88 -2.65 2.10
C THR A 17 11.63 -3.15 1.39
N ILE A 18 11.68 -3.28 0.08
CA ILE A 18 10.57 -3.82 -0.71
C ILE A 18 10.49 -5.33 -0.48
N LEU A 19 9.41 -5.80 0.14
CA LEU A 19 9.16 -7.22 0.38
C LEU A 19 8.35 -7.87 -0.72
N GLY A 20 7.57 -7.10 -1.46
CA GLY A 20 6.76 -7.61 -2.55
C GLY A 20 6.15 -6.50 -3.37
N VAL A 21 5.80 -6.85 -4.62
CA VAL A 21 5.12 -5.94 -5.56
C VAL A 21 4.09 -6.79 -6.29
N THR A 22 2.89 -6.26 -6.52
CA THR A 22 1.88 -6.96 -7.31
C THR A 22 2.35 -7.04 -8.76
N LYS A 23 2.10 -8.18 -9.42
CA LYS A 23 2.52 -8.40 -10.81
C LYS A 23 1.72 -7.57 -11.80
N GLY A 24 0.44 -7.34 -11.48
CA GLY A 24 -0.47 -6.60 -12.33
C GLY A 24 -1.14 -5.46 -11.60
N TRP A 25 -2.09 -4.85 -12.28
CA TRP A 25 -2.88 -3.76 -11.75
C TRP A 25 -4.14 -4.31 -11.08
N HIS A 26 -4.42 -3.87 -9.84
CA HIS A 26 -5.68 -4.13 -9.14
C HIS A 26 -6.65 -2.98 -9.41
N ARG A 27 -7.89 -3.31 -9.74
CA ARG A 27 -8.88 -2.33 -10.17
C ARG A 27 -10.12 -2.38 -9.31
N TYR A 28 -10.71 -1.22 -9.06
CA TYR A 28 -12.06 -1.13 -8.53
C TYR A 28 -12.83 -0.04 -9.27
N ARG A 29 -14.17 -0.18 -9.31
CA ARG A 29 -15.07 0.83 -9.88
C ARG A 29 -15.79 1.54 -8.76
N LEU A 30 -15.95 2.85 -8.91
CA LEU A 30 -16.76 3.64 -7.98
C LEU A 30 -18.23 3.30 -8.21
N PRO A 31 -19.02 3.01 -7.12
CA PRO A 31 -20.47 2.96 -7.24
C PRO A 31 -21.00 4.28 -7.82
N GLY A 32 -22.12 4.23 -8.55
CA GLY A 32 -22.66 5.40 -9.23
C GLY A 32 -22.81 6.63 -8.36
N LYS A 33 -23.17 6.45 -7.08
CA LYS A 33 -23.33 7.53 -6.10
C LYS A 33 -22.04 8.29 -5.78
N PHE A 34 -20.86 7.70 -6.05
CA PHE A 34 -19.55 8.34 -5.82
C PHE A 34 -18.94 8.90 -7.08
N ILE A 35 -19.56 8.72 -8.25
CA ILE A 35 -19.06 9.26 -9.51
C ILE A 35 -19.45 10.71 -9.62
N ARG A 36 -18.45 11.60 -9.75
CA ARG A 36 -18.68 13.04 -9.93
C ARG A 36 -18.79 13.34 -11.42
N LYS A 37 -20.02 13.46 -11.90
CA LYS A 37 -20.32 13.66 -13.33
C LYS A 37 -19.88 15.02 -13.87
N ASN A 38 -19.66 15.99 -12.97
CA ASN A 38 -19.25 17.36 -13.36
C ASN A 38 -17.74 17.51 -13.57
N GLU A 39 -16.96 16.48 -13.26
CA GLU A 39 -15.53 16.49 -13.46
C GLU A 39 -15.15 15.98 -14.85
N THR A 40 -14.11 16.56 -15.42
CA THR A 40 -13.57 16.13 -16.71
C THR A 40 -12.06 15.87 -16.58
N PRO A 41 -11.58 14.62 -16.82
CA PRO A 41 -12.36 13.42 -17.17
C PRO A 41 -13.13 12.86 -15.96
N ILE A 42 -14.21 12.14 -16.25
CA ILE A 42 -15.02 11.48 -15.21
C ILE A 42 -14.23 10.30 -14.63
N CYS A 43 -14.06 10.28 -13.31
CA CYS A 43 -13.40 9.18 -12.62
C CYS A 43 -14.44 8.10 -12.27
N ILE A 44 -14.36 6.93 -12.92
CA ILE A 44 -15.26 5.80 -12.67
C ILE A 44 -14.64 4.73 -11.78
N GLY A 45 -13.37 4.89 -11.42
CA GLY A 45 -12.62 3.96 -10.58
C GLY A 45 -11.15 4.21 -10.68
N GLN A 46 -10.36 3.32 -10.12
CA GLN A 46 -8.90 3.39 -10.16
C GLN A 46 -8.30 2.02 -10.41
N LYS A 47 -7.12 2.01 -11.02
CA LYS A 47 -6.25 0.85 -11.06
C LYS A 47 -5.01 1.15 -10.22
N GLN A 48 -4.56 0.17 -9.43
CA GLN A 48 -3.48 0.34 -8.48
C GLN A 48 -2.46 -0.77 -8.59
N LYS A 49 -1.20 -0.42 -8.40
CA LYS A 49 -0.13 -1.37 -8.22
C LYS A 49 0.33 -1.27 -6.77
N TRP A 50 0.46 -2.40 -6.10
CA TRP A 50 0.71 -2.45 -4.66
C TRP A 50 2.12 -2.89 -4.35
N PHE A 51 2.68 -2.28 -3.32
CA PHE A 51 4.01 -2.58 -2.80
C PHE A 51 3.92 -2.93 -1.32
N LEU A 52 4.58 -4.01 -0.91
CA LEU A 52 4.74 -4.36 0.49
C LEU A 52 6.14 -3.94 0.92
N LEU A 53 6.22 -3.08 1.91
CA LEU A 53 7.48 -2.53 2.41
C LEU A 53 7.68 -2.93 3.87
N ARG A 54 8.95 -3.23 4.22
CA ARG A 54 9.35 -3.36 5.62
C ARG A 54 9.95 -2.03 6.06
N LEU A 55 9.52 -1.54 7.21
CA LEU A 55 10.12 -0.34 7.81
C LEU A 55 11.43 -0.73 8.49
N ASP A 56 12.55 -0.18 8.01
CA ASP A 56 13.89 -0.44 8.51
C ASP A 56 14.41 0.71 9.39
N ALA A 57 13.53 1.59 9.82
CA ALA A 57 13.84 2.76 10.65
C ALA A 57 12.94 2.76 11.88
N PRO A 58 13.29 3.54 12.94
CA PRO A 58 12.39 3.70 14.10
C PRO A 58 11.03 4.27 13.68
N ASP A 59 10.00 3.99 14.47
CA ASP A 59 8.64 4.47 14.18
C ASP A 59 8.56 5.99 14.08
N ASP A 60 9.39 6.72 14.79
CA ASP A 60 9.44 8.17 14.74
C ASP A 60 10.01 8.74 13.44
N ALA A 61 10.55 7.89 12.57
CA ALA A 61 10.94 8.29 11.22
C ALA A 61 9.72 8.61 10.35
N VAL A 62 8.55 8.05 10.68
CA VAL A 62 7.30 8.34 9.97
C VAL A 62 6.85 9.76 10.35
N ARG A 63 6.69 10.60 9.33
CA ARG A 63 6.28 12.00 9.50
C ARG A 63 5.15 12.33 8.56
N LEU A 64 4.04 12.80 9.12
CA LEU A 64 2.83 13.15 8.37
C LEU A 64 2.75 14.65 8.06
N ASP A 65 3.71 15.46 8.55
CA ASP A 65 3.73 16.92 8.47
C ASP A 65 4.71 17.48 7.44
N ILE A 66 5.26 16.65 6.57
CA ILE A 66 6.25 17.06 5.56
C ILE A 66 5.61 17.89 4.45
N ASP A 67 4.40 17.50 4.02
CA ASP A 67 3.68 18.22 2.98
C ASP A 67 2.95 19.42 3.59
N THR A 68 2.81 20.50 2.80
CA THR A 68 2.06 21.70 3.20
C THR A 68 0.57 21.40 3.37
N THR A 69 0.07 20.37 2.69
CA THR A 69 -1.32 19.93 2.80
C THR A 69 -1.32 18.42 3.14
N PRO A 70 -1.08 18.06 4.42
CA PRO A 70 -0.99 16.64 4.79
C PRO A 70 -2.29 15.89 4.51
N GLU A 71 -2.18 14.71 3.86
CA GLU A 71 -3.32 13.85 3.60
C GLU A 71 -3.70 13.01 4.83
N PHE A 72 -2.73 12.72 5.70
CA PHE A 72 -2.92 11.88 6.86
C PHE A 72 -2.72 12.68 8.13
N LYS A 73 -3.57 12.45 9.14
CA LYS A 73 -3.48 13.07 10.45
C LYS A 73 -2.75 12.20 11.46
N ASP A 74 -2.82 10.89 11.29
CA ASP A 74 -2.29 9.92 12.24
C ASP A 74 -2.01 8.59 11.57
N TRP A 75 -1.25 7.73 12.24
CA TRP A 75 -0.97 6.38 11.76
C TRP A 75 -0.87 5.43 12.95
N LYS A 76 -1.06 4.12 12.67
CA LYS A 76 -0.92 3.08 13.69
C LYS A 76 -0.52 1.75 13.06
N TRP A 77 0.14 0.92 13.84
CA TRP A 77 0.37 -0.47 13.45
C TRP A 77 -0.91 -1.29 13.66
N VAL A 78 -1.23 -2.13 12.69
CA VAL A 78 -2.40 -3.01 12.74
C VAL A 78 -1.99 -4.40 12.25
N SER A 79 -2.85 -5.40 12.47
CA SER A 79 -2.63 -6.72 11.89
C SER A 79 -2.70 -6.63 10.36
N TYR A 80 -2.01 -7.56 9.69
CA TYR A 80 -1.84 -7.53 8.23
C TYR A 80 -3.17 -7.46 7.45
N TRP A 81 -4.16 -8.21 7.91
CA TRP A 81 -5.46 -8.30 7.23
C TRP A 81 -6.49 -7.26 7.65
N TYR A 82 -6.18 -6.49 8.69
CA TYR A 82 -7.10 -5.47 9.23
C TYR A 82 -7.58 -4.45 8.18
N PRO A 83 -6.73 -3.97 7.23
CA PRO A 83 -7.19 -2.99 6.26
C PRO A 83 -8.39 -3.43 5.41
N ILE A 84 -8.56 -4.74 5.18
CA ILE A 84 -9.69 -5.25 4.40
C ILE A 84 -11.02 -4.87 5.07
N SER A 85 -11.12 -5.01 6.39
CA SER A 85 -12.34 -4.72 7.13
C SER A 85 -12.56 -3.23 7.36
N SER A 86 -11.51 -2.41 7.25
CA SER A 86 -11.60 -0.98 7.55
C SER A 86 -11.88 -0.11 6.33
N VAL A 87 -11.72 -0.64 5.10
CA VAL A 87 -11.99 0.14 3.89
C VAL A 87 -13.45 0.02 3.47
N VAL A 88 -13.91 0.98 2.67
CA VAL A 88 -15.27 0.97 2.12
C VAL A 88 -15.49 -0.27 1.25
N ASP A 89 -16.72 -0.76 1.22
CA ASP A 89 -17.09 -2.06 0.62
C ASP A 89 -16.56 -2.29 -0.78
N PHE A 90 -16.65 -1.31 -1.67
CA PHE A 90 -16.24 -1.49 -3.06
C PHE A 90 -14.72 -1.63 -3.24
N LYS A 91 -13.93 -1.33 -2.20
CA LYS A 91 -12.47 -1.50 -2.20
C LYS A 91 -12.02 -2.80 -1.55
N GLN A 92 -12.88 -3.49 -0.81
CA GLN A 92 -12.50 -4.67 -0.03
C GLN A 92 -11.92 -5.79 -0.89
N GLN A 93 -12.53 -6.04 -2.06
CA GLN A 93 -12.06 -7.08 -2.97
C GLN A 93 -10.63 -6.81 -3.48
N VAL A 94 -10.36 -5.56 -3.83
CA VAL A 94 -9.01 -5.15 -4.28
C VAL A 94 -8.00 -5.32 -3.16
N TYR A 95 -8.33 -4.89 -1.96
CA TYR A 95 -7.44 -5.03 -0.79
C TYR A 95 -7.16 -6.50 -0.49
N ARG A 96 -8.19 -7.35 -0.53
CA ARG A 96 -8.03 -8.79 -0.29
C ARG A 96 -7.11 -9.42 -1.33
N SER A 97 -7.33 -9.14 -2.60
CA SER A 97 -6.52 -9.67 -3.70
C SER A 97 -5.07 -9.21 -3.62
N ALA A 98 -4.85 -7.91 -3.39
CA ALA A 98 -3.51 -7.34 -3.31
C ALA A 98 -2.73 -7.87 -2.10
N LEU A 99 -3.35 -7.90 -0.93
CA LEU A 99 -2.70 -8.39 0.30
C LEU A 99 -2.38 -9.89 0.21
N SER A 100 -3.26 -10.69 -0.42
CA SER A 100 -3.02 -12.11 -0.64
C SER A 100 -1.82 -12.34 -1.56
N GLU A 101 -1.74 -11.58 -2.65
CA GLU A 101 -0.62 -11.67 -3.60
C GLU A 101 0.70 -11.26 -2.95
N LEU A 102 0.71 -10.18 -2.18
CA LEU A 102 1.90 -9.68 -1.49
C LEU A 102 2.39 -10.65 -0.41
N MET A 103 1.48 -11.28 0.33
CA MET A 103 1.81 -12.28 1.33
C MET A 103 2.50 -13.48 0.69
N ALA A 104 1.96 -13.99 -0.42
CA ALA A 104 2.53 -15.11 -1.14
C ALA A 104 3.94 -14.79 -1.68
N ALA A 105 4.13 -13.60 -2.23
CA ALA A 105 5.42 -13.15 -2.73
C ALA A 105 6.47 -13.05 -1.61
N ASN A 106 6.07 -12.52 -0.46
CA ASN A 106 6.95 -12.39 0.70
C ASN A 106 7.38 -13.76 1.25
N LEU A 107 6.46 -14.71 1.35
CA LEU A 107 6.75 -16.08 1.81
C LEU A 107 7.73 -16.78 0.88
N THR A 108 7.57 -16.61 -0.43
CA THR A 108 8.47 -17.19 -1.43
C THR A 108 9.89 -16.64 -1.27
N LYS A 109 10.04 -15.33 -1.10
CA LYS A 109 11.35 -14.71 -0.86
C LYS A 109 11.99 -15.20 0.44
N SER A 110 11.23 -15.33 1.51
CA SER A 110 11.72 -15.83 2.80
C SER A 110 12.25 -17.26 2.68
N LYS A 111 11.54 -18.15 1.96
CA LYS A 111 12.00 -19.51 1.70
C LYS A 111 13.30 -19.54 0.91
N SER A 112 13.43 -18.71 -0.12
CA SER A 112 14.65 -18.58 -0.91
C SER A 112 15.85 -18.14 -0.07
N ARG A 113 15.64 -17.15 0.82
CA ARG A 113 16.68 -16.69 1.74
C ARG A 113 17.12 -17.78 2.72
N ARG A 114 16.18 -18.56 3.26
CA ARG A 114 16.49 -19.68 4.16
C ARG A 114 17.32 -20.74 3.47
N ARG A 115 17.02 -21.09 2.22
CA ARG A 115 17.80 -22.03 1.42
C ARG A 115 19.23 -21.56 1.21
N ARG A 116 19.45 -20.27 0.96
CA ARG A 116 20.78 -19.68 0.79
C ARG A 116 21.60 -19.72 2.07
N ARG A 117 20.97 -19.56 3.25
CA ARG A 117 21.67 -19.59 4.54
C ARG A 117 22.17 -20.99 4.93
N LYS A 118 21.58 -22.03 4.41
CA LYS A 118 21.95 -23.42 4.70
C LYS A 118 23.15 -23.91 3.90
N ARG A 119 23.66 -23.10 3.03
CA ARG A 119 24.87 -23.39 2.29
C ARG A 119 26.08 -22.83 3.04
#